data_3c3f0da55f790aa67e0284bf0c461075
#
_entry.id   3c3f0da55f790aa67e0284bf0c461075
#
_cell.length_a   1.000
_cell.length_b   1.000
_cell.length_c   1.000
_cell.angle_alpha   90.00
_cell.angle_beta   90.00
_cell.angle_gamma   90.00
#
_symmetry.space_group_name_H-M   'P 1'
#
loop_
_entity.id
_entity.type
_entity.pdbx_description
1 polymer ?
#
loop_
_entity_poly.entity_id
_entity_poly.type
_entity_poly.pdbx_seq_one_letter_code
_entity_poly.pdbx_strand_id
1 'polypeptide(L)'
;MKQLLSLLIALTFSSISYAQDNRVPSKGLALFSKDGNFEPYEFSRHAIGDNDILIDILYSGICHSDIHAGRSEWGNTSYPFVGGHEIAGRVAQTGKNVTKFKVGDYAGIGCIINSCGQCDNCKQGLEQFCEKGMVGTYGSHDHFHDNEITQGGYANNYVVSENHAIKIPQNADMKRVAPLLCAG
;
A
#
# COMPACT_ATOMS: atom_id res chain seq x y z
N MET A 1 64.60 33.70 18.79
CA MET A 1 63.93 32.91 17.75
C MET A 1 62.75 32.20 18.39
N LYS A 2 61.54 32.74 18.22
CA LYS A 2 60.27 32.15 18.74
C LYS A 2 59.54 31.52 17.58
N GLN A 3 59.41 30.20 17.58
CA GLN A 3 58.59 29.45 16.60
C GLN A 3 57.14 29.57 17.07
N LEU A 4 56.29 30.16 16.25
CA LEU A 4 54.82 30.08 16.34
C LEU A 4 54.35 28.75 15.74
N LEU A 5 53.77 27.90 16.57
CA LEU A 5 53.13 26.67 16.17
C LEU A 5 51.66 26.98 15.84
N SER A 6 51.30 27.08 14.57
CA SER A 6 49.91 27.29 14.15
C SER A 6 49.16 25.96 14.14
N LEU A 7 48.24 25.83 15.09
CA LEU A 7 47.34 24.68 15.16
C LEU A 7 46.16 24.87 14.20
N LEU A 8 46.17 24.18 13.06
CA LEU A 8 45.00 24.10 12.15
C LEU A 8 44.01 23.10 12.73
N ILE A 9 42.91 23.60 13.29
CA ILE A 9 41.74 22.76 13.65
C ILE A 9 40.90 22.54 12.36
N ALA A 10 41.01 21.38 11.78
CA ALA A 10 40.12 20.97 10.68
C ALA A 10 38.76 20.59 11.29
N LEU A 11 37.77 21.46 11.13
CA LEU A 11 36.35 21.16 11.42
C LEU A 11 35.83 20.22 10.33
N THR A 12 35.77 18.94 10.64
CA THR A 12 35.05 17.96 9.80
C THR A 12 33.55 18.16 10.02
N PHE A 13 32.88 18.83 9.10
CA PHE A 13 31.42 18.82 9.03
C PHE A 13 30.97 17.42 8.61
N SER A 14 30.60 16.59 9.57
CA SER A 14 29.83 15.38 9.29
C SER A 14 28.44 15.82 8.84
N SER A 15 28.17 15.77 7.55
CA SER A 15 26.82 15.91 7.01
C SER A 15 25.99 14.71 7.48
N ILE A 16 25.16 14.92 8.50
CA ILE A 16 24.10 13.98 8.86
C ILE A 16 23.10 14.04 7.72
N SER A 17 23.19 13.07 6.82
CA SER A 17 22.17 12.85 5.81
C SER A 17 20.94 12.32 6.53
N TYR A 18 19.97 13.18 6.78
CA TYR A 18 18.63 12.70 7.14
C TYR A 18 18.10 11.93 5.94
N ALA A 19 17.95 10.64 6.08
CA ALA A 19 17.19 9.85 5.09
C ALA A 19 15.81 10.48 5.00
N GLN A 20 15.49 11.06 3.85
CA GLN A 20 14.18 11.64 3.60
C GLN A 20 13.19 10.47 3.66
N ASP A 21 12.26 10.52 4.60
CA ASP A 21 11.19 9.53 4.66
C ASP A 21 10.30 9.71 3.43
N ASN A 22 10.52 8.86 2.43
CA ASN A 22 9.78 8.88 1.16
C ASN A 22 8.44 8.14 1.25
N ARG A 23 8.00 7.80 2.46
CA ARG A 23 6.71 7.13 2.69
C ARG A 23 5.56 8.01 2.22
N VAL A 24 4.49 7.36 1.75
CA VAL A 24 3.30 8.06 1.23
C VAL A 24 2.32 8.32 2.37
N PRO A 25 2.08 9.59 2.74
CA PRO A 25 1.07 9.92 3.74
C PRO A 25 -0.32 9.48 3.30
N SER A 26 -1.09 8.94 4.23
CA SER A 26 -2.44 8.44 3.99
C SER A 26 -3.38 8.85 5.12
N LYS A 27 -4.64 9.11 4.76
CA LYS A 27 -5.72 9.42 5.70
C LYS A 27 -6.90 8.52 5.40
N GLY A 28 -7.49 7.97 6.44
CA GLY A 28 -8.60 7.04 6.29
C GLY A 28 -9.48 6.97 7.52
N LEU A 29 -10.28 5.91 7.54
CA LEU A 29 -11.14 5.55 8.66
C LEU A 29 -10.69 4.20 9.20
N ALA A 30 -10.39 4.13 10.49
CA ALA A 30 -9.94 2.91 11.15
C ALA A 30 -10.84 2.49 12.30
N LEU A 31 -10.90 1.20 12.55
CA LEU A 31 -11.37 0.65 13.82
C LEU A 31 -10.16 0.53 14.77
N PHE A 32 -10.35 0.91 16.03
CA PHE A 32 -9.33 0.79 17.08
C PHE A 32 -9.59 -0.39 18.01
N SER A 33 -10.74 -1.05 17.86
CA SER A 33 -11.11 -2.29 18.53
C SER A 33 -12.23 -3.00 17.77
N LYS A 34 -12.47 -4.28 18.07
CA LYS A 34 -13.52 -5.09 17.43
C LYS A 34 -14.95 -4.55 17.65
N ASP A 35 -15.17 -3.85 18.76
CA ASP A 35 -16.48 -3.32 19.14
C ASP A 35 -16.57 -1.79 18.91
N GLY A 36 -15.51 -1.19 18.33
CA GLY A 36 -15.40 0.25 18.08
C GLY A 36 -16.20 0.71 16.86
N ASN A 37 -16.23 2.03 16.71
CA ASN A 37 -16.69 2.70 15.50
C ASN A 37 -15.50 3.10 14.63
N PHE A 38 -15.74 3.40 13.36
CA PHE A 38 -14.75 3.99 12.49
C PHE A 38 -14.43 5.42 12.91
N GLU A 39 -13.14 5.70 13.07
CA GLU A 39 -12.62 7.01 13.46
C GLU A 39 -11.56 7.48 12.45
N PRO A 40 -11.37 8.80 12.28
CA PRO A 40 -10.29 9.33 11.45
C PRO A 40 -8.92 8.81 11.90
N TYR A 41 -8.12 8.37 10.94
CA TYR A 41 -6.79 7.83 11.19
C TYR A 41 -5.81 8.30 10.12
N GLU A 42 -4.64 8.76 10.56
CA GLU A 42 -3.53 9.12 9.69
C GLU A 42 -2.41 8.09 9.83
N PHE A 43 -1.88 7.65 8.70
CA PHE A 43 -0.81 6.66 8.64
C PHE A 43 0.05 6.90 7.40
N SER A 44 1.08 6.08 7.21
CA SER A 44 1.90 6.14 5.99
C SER A 44 1.96 4.77 5.35
N ARG A 45 1.94 4.73 4.03
CA ARG A 45 2.23 3.54 3.24
C ARG A 45 3.72 3.49 2.91
N HIS A 46 4.23 2.34 2.49
CA HIS A 46 5.60 2.25 1.99
C HIS A 46 5.84 3.24 0.84
N ALA A 47 7.11 3.59 0.61
CA ALA A 47 7.50 4.44 -0.51
C ALA A 47 7.12 3.78 -1.85
N ILE A 48 6.86 4.61 -2.86
CA ILE A 48 6.58 4.11 -4.21
C ILE A 48 7.86 3.48 -4.77
N GLY A 49 7.85 2.17 -4.94
CA GLY A 49 8.95 1.42 -5.54
C GLY A 49 9.00 1.54 -7.06
N ASP A 50 10.04 0.99 -7.66
CA ASP A 50 10.29 1.06 -9.10
C ASP A 50 9.15 0.48 -9.96
N ASN A 51 8.43 -0.53 -9.44
CA ASN A 51 7.35 -1.23 -10.13
C ASN A 51 5.96 -0.91 -9.56
N ASP A 52 5.85 0.09 -8.67
CA ASP A 52 4.62 0.42 -8.00
C ASP A 52 3.89 1.58 -8.65
N ILE A 53 2.60 1.62 -8.41
CA ILE A 53 1.75 2.77 -8.72
C ILE A 53 1.12 3.30 -7.43
N LEU A 54 0.98 4.63 -7.36
CA LEU A 54 0.14 5.30 -6.37
C LEU A 54 -1.22 5.54 -6.99
N ILE A 55 -2.26 5.07 -6.30
CA ILE A 55 -3.66 5.26 -6.70
C ILE A 55 -4.32 6.24 -5.73
N ASP A 56 -4.89 7.33 -6.23
CA ASP A 56 -5.86 8.13 -5.52
C ASP A 56 -7.21 7.39 -5.54
N ILE A 57 -7.71 7.02 -4.36
CA ILE A 57 -8.94 6.24 -4.22
C ILE A 57 -10.14 7.14 -4.47
N LEU A 58 -10.98 6.76 -5.42
CA LEU A 58 -12.24 7.44 -5.73
C LEU A 58 -13.43 6.74 -5.08
N TYR A 59 -13.40 5.42 -5.06
CA TYR A 59 -14.43 4.57 -4.47
C TYR A 59 -13.80 3.35 -3.82
N SER A 60 -14.32 2.96 -2.67
CA SER A 60 -14.05 1.67 -2.05
C SER A 60 -15.39 1.03 -1.70
N GLY A 61 -15.62 -0.17 -2.21
CA GLY A 61 -16.81 -0.95 -1.87
C GLY A 61 -16.74 -1.48 -0.45
N ILE A 62 -17.88 -1.92 0.07
CA ILE A 62 -18.01 -2.54 1.39
C ILE A 62 -18.38 -4.00 1.19
N CYS A 63 -17.51 -4.89 1.58
CA CYS A 63 -17.71 -6.32 1.57
C CYS A 63 -18.02 -6.84 2.97
N HIS A 64 -18.69 -7.98 3.05
CA HIS A 64 -18.91 -8.66 4.32
C HIS A 64 -17.60 -9.09 4.99
N SER A 65 -16.56 -9.35 4.19
CA SER A 65 -15.21 -9.62 4.68
C SER A 65 -14.61 -8.49 5.51
N ASP A 66 -14.92 -7.24 5.19
CA ASP A 66 -14.46 -6.08 5.99
C ASP A 66 -15.08 -6.09 7.38
N ILE A 67 -16.33 -6.55 7.49
CA ILE A 67 -17.05 -6.66 8.77
C ILE A 67 -16.43 -7.78 9.60
N HIS A 68 -16.26 -8.96 9.02
CA HIS A 68 -15.64 -10.11 9.71
C HIS A 68 -14.23 -9.80 10.20
N ALA A 69 -13.41 -9.19 9.32
CA ALA A 69 -12.05 -8.80 9.69
C ALA A 69 -12.05 -7.70 10.76
N GLY A 70 -12.83 -6.63 10.56
CA GLY A 70 -12.89 -5.51 11.51
C GLY A 70 -13.38 -5.91 12.89
N ARG A 71 -14.27 -6.92 12.98
CA ARG A 71 -14.79 -7.47 14.24
C ARG A 71 -13.98 -8.63 14.78
N SER A 72 -12.86 -8.97 14.12
CA SER A 72 -11.98 -10.08 14.53
C SER A 72 -12.67 -11.46 14.58
N GLU A 73 -13.66 -11.67 13.73
CA GLU A 73 -14.44 -12.93 13.70
C GLU A 73 -13.67 -14.07 13.02
N TRP A 74 -12.68 -13.75 12.20
CA TRP A 74 -11.80 -14.75 11.57
C TRP A 74 -10.50 -15.02 12.30
N GLY A 75 -10.30 -14.37 13.46
CA GLY A 75 -9.10 -14.48 14.26
C GLY A 75 -8.58 -13.12 14.70
N ASN A 76 -7.34 -13.07 15.15
CA ASN A 76 -6.74 -11.89 15.75
C ASN A 76 -6.51 -10.78 14.70
N THR A 77 -7.34 -9.77 14.72
CA THR A 77 -7.14 -8.55 13.92
C THR A 77 -6.21 -7.59 14.63
N SER A 78 -5.21 -7.10 13.93
CA SER A 78 -4.35 -6.01 14.42
C SER A 78 -5.07 -4.67 14.29
N TYR A 79 -5.13 -3.91 15.38
CA TYR A 79 -5.69 -2.55 15.40
C TYR A 79 -4.57 -1.52 15.57
N PRO A 80 -4.69 -0.30 15.00
CA PRO A 80 -5.81 0.21 14.20
C PRO A 80 -5.96 -0.53 12.86
N PHE A 81 -7.21 -0.81 12.45
CA PHE A 81 -7.56 -1.56 11.27
C PHE A 81 -8.31 -0.68 10.27
N VAL A 82 -7.73 -0.49 9.09
CA VAL A 82 -8.39 0.14 7.94
C VAL A 82 -8.82 -0.95 6.98
N GLY A 83 -10.12 -1.16 6.83
CA GLY A 83 -10.69 -2.13 5.89
C GLY A 83 -10.74 -1.60 4.46
N GLY A 84 -11.45 -2.33 3.60
CA GLY A 84 -11.66 -1.99 2.18
C GLY A 84 -10.67 -2.68 1.25
N HIS A 85 -11.20 -3.57 0.39
CA HIS A 85 -10.43 -4.30 -0.63
C HIS A 85 -11.15 -4.32 -1.99
N GLU A 86 -12.11 -3.44 -2.16
CA GLU A 86 -12.82 -3.20 -3.41
C GLU A 86 -12.51 -1.78 -3.89
N ILE A 87 -11.24 -1.54 -4.24
CA ILE A 87 -10.70 -0.21 -4.45
C ILE A 87 -10.72 0.13 -5.93
N ALA A 88 -11.39 1.23 -6.29
CA ALA A 88 -11.35 1.81 -7.61
C ALA A 88 -10.88 3.26 -7.54
N GLY A 89 -9.84 3.59 -8.32
CA GLY A 89 -9.19 4.90 -8.22
C GLY A 89 -8.47 5.30 -9.50
N ARG A 90 -7.70 6.37 -9.39
CA ARG A 90 -6.91 6.95 -10.47
C ARG A 90 -5.43 6.90 -10.13
N VAL A 91 -4.61 6.49 -11.08
CA VAL A 91 -3.15 6.49 -10.93
C VAL A 91 -2.66 7.93 -10.83
N ALA A 92 -2.05 8.25 -9.69
CA ALA A 92 -1.47 9.56 -9.39
C ALA A 92 0.04 9.62 -9.69
N GLN A 93 0.75 8.51 -9.45
CA GLN A 93 2.18 8.40 -9.72
C GLN A 93 2.52 6.97 -10.16
N THR A 94 3.65 6.83 -10.86
CA THR A 94 4.19 5.53 -11.29
C THR A 94 5.67 5.44 -10.99
N GLY A 95 6.12 4.27 -10.57
CA GLY A 95 7.54 3.93 -10.49
C GLY A 95 8.18 3.89 -11.89
N LYS A 96 9.50 3.94 -11.93
CA LYS A 96 10.26 4.09 -13.19
C LYS A 96 10.17 2.90 -14.14
N ASN A 97 9.86 1.71 -13.63
CA ASN A 97 9.75 0.47 -14.42
C ASN A 97 8.29 0.13 -14.78
N VAL A 98 7.31 0.91 -14.31
CA VAL A 98 5.90 0.68 -14.59
C VAL A 98 5.62 0.84 -16.09
N THR A 99 4.98 -0.17 -16.67
CA THR A 99 4.66 -0.25 -18.10
C THR A 99 3.17 -0.42 -18.39
N LYS A 100 2.42 -1.01 -17.43
CA LYS A 100 1.00 -1.30 -17.60
C LYS A 100 0.10 -0.09 -17.38
N PHE A 101 0.59 0.90 -16.63
CA PHE A 101 -0.18 2.08 -16.22
C PHE A 101 0.58 3.37 -16.51
N LYS A 102 -0.17 4.44 -16.71
CA LYS A 102 0.32 5.82 -16.74
C LYS A 102 -0.52 6.68 -15.80
N VAL A 103 0.02 7.81 -15.38
CA VAL A 103 -0.71 8.81 -14.58
C VAL A 103 -2.01 9.19 -15.29
N GLY A 104 -3.12 9.18 -14.53
CA GLY A 104 -4.47 9.43 -15.01
C GLY A 104 -5.26 8.18 -15.43
N ASP A 105 -4.63 7.02 -15.60
CA ASP A 105 -5.36 5.77 -15.87
C ASP A 105 -6.24 5.41 -14.67
N TYR A 106 -7.34 4.72 -14.92
CA TYR A 106 -8.14 4.09 -13.88
C TYR A 106 -7.55 2.73 -13.50
N ALA A 107 -7.45 2.49 -12.21
CA ALA A 107 -6.91 1.26 -11.64
C ALA A 107 -7.78 0.77 -10.48
N GLY A 108 -7.85 -0.55 -10.33
CA GLY A 108 -8.53 -1.23 -9.24
C GLY A 108 -7.59 -2.10 -8.44
N ILE A 109 -7.94 -2.37 -7.19
CA ILE A 109 -7.28 -3.32 -6.31
C ILE A 109 -8.34 -4.21 -5.68
N GLY A 110 -8.11 -5.53 -5.74
CA GLY A 110 -8.94 -6.54 -5.10
C GLY A 110 -8.34 -7.01 -3.78
N CYS A 111 -8.40 -8.32 -3.55
CA CYS A 111 -8.04 -8.94 -2.26
C CYS A 111 -6.53 -9.11 -2.05
N ILE A 112 -5.72 -9.11 -3.11
CA ILE A 112 -4.28 -9.41 -3.08
C ILE A 112 -3.49 -8.24 -3.65
N ILE A 113 -2.45 -7.81 -2.93
CA ILE A 113 -1.63 -6.67 -3.32
C ILE A 113 -0.17 -7.02 -3.58
N ASN A 114 0.27 -8.18 -3.13
CA ASN A 114 1.66 -8.60 -3.32
C ASN A 114 1.81 -10.14 -3.29
N SER A 115 2.85 -10.61 -3.97
CA SER A 115 3.29 -12.00 -3.98
C SER A 115 4.74 -12.06 -4.45
N CYS A 116 5.41 -13.21 -4.35
CA CYS A 116 6.83 -13.27 -4.73
C CYS A 116 7.10 -13.11 -6.23
N GLY A 117 6.11 -13.32 -7.10
CA GLY A 117 6.22 -13.22 -8.55
C GLY A 117 7.17 -14.24 -9.23
N GLN A 118 7.82 -15.12 -8.45
CA GLN A 118 8.91 -15.96 -8.95
C GLN A 118 8.70 -17.47 -8.76
N CYS A 119 7.85 -17.91 -7.83
CA CYS A 119 7.54 -19.32 -7.66
C CYS A 119 6.66 -19.84 -8.81
N ASP A 120 6.56 -21.15 -8.94
CA ASP A 120 5.84 -21.75 -10.07
C ASP A 120 4.35 -21.37 -10.08
N ASN A 121 3.73 -21.21 -8.93
CA ASN A 121 2.34 -20.73 -8.84
C ASN A 121 2.21 -19.29 -9.37
N CYS A 122 3.05 -18.36 -8.91
CA CYS A 122 3.00 -16.96 -9.38
C CYS A 122 3.28 -16.84 -10.89
N LYS A 123 4.20 -17.64 -11.44
CA LYS A 123 4.47 -17.66 -12.89
C LYS A 123 3.30 -18.16 -13.73
N GLN A 124 2.38 -18.89 -13.12
CA GLN A 124 1.16 -19.39 -13.75
C GLN A 124 -0.06 -18.48 -13.51
N GLY A 125 0.10 -17.34 -12.83
CA GLY A 125 -1.00 -16.45 -12.48
C GLY A 125 -1.87 -16.98 -11.32
N LEU A 126 -1.27 -17.75 -10.43
CA LEU A 126 -1.89 -18.36 -9.27
C LEU A 126 -1.29 -17.76 -7.97
N GLU A 127 -1.23 -16.43 -7.90
CA GLU A 127 -0.61 -15.69 -6.82
C GLU A 127 -1.22 -15.98 -5.44
N GLN A 128 -2.51 -16.34 -5.39
CA GLN A 128 -3.19 -16.78 -4.16
C GLN A 128 -2.56 -18.02 -3.53
N PHE A 129 -1.80 -18.79 -4.31
CA PHE A 129 -1.04 -19.95 -3.87
C PHE A 129 0.47 -19.70 -3.83
N CYS A 130 0.88 -18.45 -3.71
CA CYS A 130 2.29 -18.10 -3.64
C CYS A 130 3.00 -18.89 -2.54
N GLU A 131 4.11 -19.57 -2.87
CA GLU A 131 4.88 -20.40 -1.93
C GLU A 131 5.49 -19.61 -0.77
N LYS A 132 5.71 -18.31 -0.96
CA LYS A 132 6.17 -17.38 0.09
C LYS A 132 5.01 -16.72 0.83
N GLY A 133 3.77 -17.06 0.51
CA GLY A 133 2.57 -16.41 0.98
C GLY A 133 2.19 -15.19 0.12
N MET A 134 0.90 -15.04 -0.14
CA MET A 134 0.34 -13.82 -0.73
C MET A 134 0.13 -12.77 0.36
N VAL A 135 0.11 -11.50 -0.03
CA VAL A 135 -0.20 -10.38 0.86
C VAL A 135 -1.59 -9.83 0.54
N GLY A 136 -2.46 -9.81 1.53
CA GLY A 136 -3.81 -9.26 1.41
C GLY A 136 -3.82 -7.73 1.48
N THR A 137 -4.90 -7.14 0.97
CA THR A 137 -5.07 -5.69 0.86
C THR A 137 -5.13 -4.98 2.21
N TYR A 138 -5.57 -5.69 3.26
CA TYR A 138 -5.53 -5.23 4.64
C TYR A 138 -5.25 -6.38 5.61
N GLY A 139 -4.77 -6.04 6.81
CA GLY A 139 -4.59 -6.97 7.93
C GLY A 139 -3.57 -8.09 7.70
N SER A 140 -2.78 -8.00 6.64
CA SER A 140 -1.69 -8.92 6.32
C SER A 140 -0.34 -8.32 6.68
N HIS A 141 0.61 -9.17 7.07
CA HIS A 141 2.00 -8.76 7.15
C HIS A 141 2.60 -8.70 5.74
N ASP A 142 3.00 -7.53 5.29
CA ASP A 142 3.69 -7.37 4.00
C ASP A 142 5.19 -7.65 4.18
N HIS A 143 5.54 -8.92 4.11
CA HIS A 143 6.91 -9.39 4.24
C HIS A 143 7.82 -9.01 3.05
N PHE A 144 7.29 -8.34 2.04
CA PHE A 144 8.05 -7.72 0.96
C PHE A 144 8.36 -6.24 1.25
N HIS A 145 7.67 -5.62 2.24
CA HIS A 145 7.85 -4.23 2.68
C HIS A 145 7.89 -4.14 4.21
N ASP A 146 9.07 -4.35 4.80
CA ASP A 146 9.37 -4.19 6.23
C ASP A 146 8.43 -4.95 7.19
N ASN A 147 7.68 -5.94 6.68
CA ASN A 147 6.71 -6.73 7.44
C ASN A 147 5.61 -5.89 8.10
N GLU A 148 5.26 -4.76 7.52
CA GLU A 148 4.20 -3.89 8.01
C GLU A 148 2.81 -4.52 7.84
N ILE A 149 1.88 -4.16 8.74
CA ILE A 149 0.48 -4.55 8.60
C ILE A 149 -0.18 -3.71 7.50
N THR A 150 -0.70 -4.36 6.47
CA THR A 150 -1.39 -3.69 5.37
C THR A 150 -2.68 -3.02 5.85
N GLN A 151 -2.90 -1.81 5.36
CA GLN A 151 -4.08 -0.99 5.63
C GLN A 151 -4.89 -0.84 4.34
N GLY A 152 -6.19 -1.07 4.40
CA GLY A 152 -7.07 -1.14 3.25
C GLY A 152 -7.45 0.18 2.59
N GLY A 153 -8.52 0.11 1.81
CA GLY A 153 -8.99 1.17 0.92
C GLY A 153 -9.99 2.15 1.52
N TYR A 154 -10.37 2.00 2.80
CA TYR A 154 -11.13 3.06 3.48
C TYR A 154 -10.21 4.25 3.81
N ALA A 155 -9.45 4.66 2.83
CA ALA A 155 -8.43 5.70 2.85
C ALA A 155 -8.43 6.48 1.54
N ASN A 156 -7.64 7.55 1.48
CA ASN A 156 -7.56 8.43 0.30
C ASN A 156 -6.63 7.92 -0.81
N ASN A 157 -5.70 7.02 -0.50
CA ASN A 157 -4.76 6.50 -1.49
C ASN A 157 -4.35 5.04 -1.23
N TYR A 158 -3.65 4.43 -2.20
CA TYR A 158 -3.02 3.12 -2.07
C TYR A 158 -1.75 3.03 -2.92
N VAL A 159 -0.69 2.41 -2.38
CA VAL A 159 0.51 2.05 -3.13
C VAL A 159 0.49 0.55 -3.39
N VAL A 160 0.64 0.15 -4.64
CA VAL A 160 0.56 -1.26 -5.05
C VAL A 160 1.45 -1.52 -6.26
N SER A 161 2.02 -2.72 -6.35
CA SER A 161 2.72 -3.15 -7.56
C SER A 161 1.77 -3.18 -8.76
N GLU A 162 2.24 -2.73 -9.94
CA GLU A 162 1.46 -2.77 -11.18
C GLU A 162 0.96 -4.18 -11.54
N ASN A 163 1.59 -5.23 -10.99
CA ASN A 163 1.21 -6.61 -11.24
C ASN A 163 -0.05 -7.04 -10.48
N HIS A 164 -0.36 -6.37 -9.38
CA HIS A 164 -1.54 -6.63 -8.55
C HIS A 164 -2.64 -5.58 -8.72
N ALA A 165 -2.41 -4.59 -9.59
CA ALA A 165 -3.42 -3.62 -9.99
C ALA A 165 -4.18 -4.09 -11.23
N ILE A 166 -5.48 -3.85 -11.25
CA ILE A 166 -6.40 -4.19 -12.33
C ILE A 166 -6.69 -2.95 -13.16
N LYS A 167 -6.47 -3.01 -14.49
CA LYS A 167 -6.76 -1.88 -15.36
C LYS A 167 -8.26 -1.74 -15.58
N ILE A 168 -8.81 -0.57 -15.26
CA ILE A 168 -10.22 -0.25 -15.44
C ILE A 168 -10.37 0.61 -16.71
N PRO A 169 -11.33 0.29 -17.60
CA PRO A 169 -11.60 1.11 -18.79
C PRO A 169 -11.96 2.55 -18.43
N GLN A 170 -11.47 3.53 -19.20
CA GLN A 170 -11.68 4.96 -18.95
C GLN A 170 -13.15 5.40 -18.99
N ASN A 171 -14.02 4.65 -19.67
CA ASN A 171 -15.45 4.92 -19.75
C ASN A 171 -16.28 4.16 -18.71
N ALA A 172 -15.63 3.43 -17.78
CA ALA A 172 -16.34 2.67 -16.75
C ALA A 172 -16.89 3.58 -15.65
N ASP A 173 -18.04 3.22 -15.12
CA ASP A 173 -18.59 3.86 -13.91
C ASP A 173 -17.88 3.30 -12.67
N MET A 174 -16.90 4.04 -12.16
CA MET A 174 -16.00 3.62 -11.10
C MET A 174 -16.72 3.18 -9.82
N LYS A 175 -17.85 3.81 -9.48
CA LYS A 175 -18.63 3.42 -8.30
C LYS A 175 -19.30 2.04 -8.46
N ARG A 176 -19.57 1.61 -9.71
CA ARG A 176 -20.11 0.29 -10.01
C ARG A 176 -19.03 -0.76 -10.18
N VAL A 177 -17.83 -0.33 -10.56
CA VAL A 177 -16.68 -1.24 -10.69
C VAL A 177 -16.14 -1.66 -9.32
N ALA A 178 -16.10 -0.74 -8.35
CA ALA A 178 -15.51 -1.03 -7.04
C ALA A 178 -16.02 -2.34 -6.41
N PRO A 179 -17.33 -2.62 -6.28
CA PRO A 179 -17.82 -3.87 -5.70
C PRO A 179 -17.44 -5.14 -6.49
N LEU A 180 -17.14 -5.00 -7.78
CA LEU A 180 -16.76 -6.14 -8.62
C LEU A 180 -15.34 -6.65 -8.34
N LEU A 181 -14.51 -5.85 -7.64
CA LEU A 181 -13.10 -6.16 -7.43
C LEU A 181 -12.86 -7.23 -6.35
N CYS A 182 -13.89 -7.60 -5.61
CA CYS A 182 -13.84 -8.76 -4.70
C CYS A 182 -14.59 -9.97 -5.29
N ALA A 183 -15.88 -9.83 -5.60
CA ALA A 183 -16.77 -10.94 -5.91
C ALA A 183 -17.35 -10.87 -7.33
N GLY A 184 -16.83 -10.01 -8.19
CA GLY A 184 -17.24 -9.82 -9.58
C GLY A 184 -16.52 -10.69 -10.58
#